data_5df1504e727b99908caa3d21d902d5ba
#
_entry.id   5df1504e727b99908caa3d21d902d5ba
#
_cell.length_a   1.000
_cell.length_b   1.000
_cell.length_c   1.000
_cell.angle_alpha   90.00
_cell.angle_beta   90.00
_cell.angle_gamma   90.00
#
_symmetry.space_group_name_H-M   'P 1'
#
loop_
_entity.id
_entity.type
_entity.pdbx_description
1 polymer ?
#
loop_
_entity_poly.entity_id
_entity_poly.type
_entity_poly.pdbx_seq_one_letter_code
_entity_poly.pdbx_strand_id
1 'polypeptide(L)'
;MINSKRRKRLYKKYNFLYKLFCPIKELRYICFYCGLPAGTVDHVPPLDKIEDLKMISNNLTYTKVPSCKECNNLAGTEAHTDIFIRQKYIKEKIRKKYKKYIEFSDWKEEEINKLGYLLQTDIREFMSIKYLVMSRLSYCEEETK
;
A
#
# COMPACT_ATOMS: atom_id res chain seq x y z
N MET A 1 -3.94 9.00 -16.90
CA MET A 1 -4.78 7.79 -16.67
C MET A 1 -4.71 6.86 -17.86
N ILE A 2 -4.50 5.59 -17.62
CA ILE A 2 -4.56 4.60 -18.70
C ILE A 2 -6.01 4.40 -19.11
N ASN A 3 -6.24 4.42 -20.42
CA ASN A 3 -7.53 4.06 -20.99
C ASN A 3 -7.90 2.63 -20.55
N SER A 4 -9.12 2.42 -20.03
CA SER A 4 -9.61 1.13 -19.54
C SER A 4 -9.50 0.00 -20.58
N LYS A 5 -9.66 0.32 -21.86
CA LYS A 5 -9.48 -0.64 -22.97
C LYS A 5 -8.02 -1.11 -23.08
N ARG A 6 -7.05 -0.18 -22.96
CA ARG A 6 -5.62 -0.51 -22.96
C ARG A 6 -5.26 -1.40 -21.77
N ARG A 7 -5.76 -1.08 -20.58
CA ARG A 7 -5.52 -1.87 -19.37
C ARG A 7 -6.05 -3.29 -19.49
N LYS A 8 -7.26 -3.47 -19.99
CA LYS A 8 -7.84 -4.81 -20.25
C LYS A 8 -7.02 -5.60 -21.26
N ARG A 9 -6.52 -4.96 -22.31
CA ARG A 9 -5.66 -5.59 -23.33
C ARG A 9 -4.35 -6.07 -22.71
N LEU A 10 -3.67 -5.21 -21.95
CA LEU A 10 -2.41 -5.54 -21.29
C LEU A 10 -2.57 -6.64 -20.25
N TYR A 11 -3.66 -6.62 -19.49
CA TYR A 11 -4.00 -7.68 -18.55
C TYR A 11 -4.14 -9.04 -19.27
N LYS A 12 -4.95 -9.09 -20.31
CA LYS A 12 -5.10 -10.32 -21.11
C LYS A 12 -3.79 -10.83 -21.67
N LYS A 13 -2.93 -9.93 -22.14
CA LYS A 13 -1.67 -10.29 -22.81
C LYS A 13 -0.58 -10.75 -21.84
N TYR A 14 -0.49 -10.15 -20.66
CA TYR A 14 0.68 -10.31 -19.80
C TYR A 14 0.41 -10.87 -18.40
N ASN A 15 -0.85 -10.94 -17.92
CA ASN A 15 -1.14 -11.37 -16.55
C ASN A 15 -0.62 -12.80 -16.26
N PHE A 16 -0.54 -13.68 -17.24
CA PHE A 16 -0.03 -15.03 -17.07
C PHE A 16 1.45 -15.10 -16.67
N LEU A 17 2.22 -14.05 -16.95
CA LEU A 17 3.63 -13.96 -16.56
C LEU A 17 3.81 -13.74 -15.05
N TYR A 18 2.81 -13.15 -14.39
CA TYR A 18 2.88 -12.75 -13.00
C TYR A 18 2.54 -13.92 -12.07
N LYS A 19 3.43 -14.15 -11.10
CA LYS A 19 3.21 -15.11 -10.02
C LYS A 19 2.75 -14.37 -8.76
N LEU A 20 1.73 -14.89 -8.10
CA LEU A 20 1.26 -14.34 -6.84
C LEU A 20 2.30 -14.62 -5.74
N PHE A 21 2.82 -13.56 -5.13
CA PHE A 21 3.62 -13.65 -3.94
C PHE A 21 2.72 -13.71 -2.71
N CYS A 22 2.58 -14.88 -2.13
CA CYS A 22 1.77 -15.14 -0.95
C CYS A 22 2.43 -16.29 -0.16
N PRO A 23 3.32 -15.99 0.80
CA PRO A 23 4.09 -17.01 1.54
C PRO A 23 3.22 -18.01 2.27
N ILE A 24 2.11 -17.55 2.83
CA ILE A 24 1.11 -18.39 3.49
C ILE A 24 -0.30 -18.02 2.99
N LYS A 25 -1.18 -19.02 2.96
CA LYS A 25 -2.52 -18.92 2.37
C LYS A 25 -3.39 -17.83 2.99
N GLU A 26 -3.24 -17.62 4.28
CA GLU A 26 -3.96 -16.63 5.09
C GLU A 26 -3.65 -15.20 4.69
N LEU A 27 -2.44 -14.92 4.21
CA LEU A 27 -2.03 -13.59 3.76
C LEU A 27 -2.62 -13.18 2.41
N ARG A 28 -3.32 -14.08 1.72
CA ARG A 28 -3.94 -13.80 0.42
C ARG A 28 -4.93 -12.64 0.45
N TYR A 29 -5.56 -12.40 1.59
CA TYR A 29 -6.56 -11.35 1.78
C TYR A 29 -6.03 -10.14 2.55
N ILE A 30 -4.74 -10.09 2.77
CA ILE A 30 -4.06 -9.02 3.51
C ILE A 30 -3.16 -8.24 2.54
N CYS A 31 -3.27 -6.92 2.58
CA CYS A 31 -2.41 -6.05 1.77
C CYS A 31 -0.93 -6.26 2.11
N PHE A 32 -0.14 -6.65 1.14
CA PHE A 32 1.30 -6.86 1.29
C PHE A 32 2.02 -5.62 1.80
N TYR A 33 1.54 -4.43 1.43
CA TYR A 33 2.20 -3.17 1.75
C TYR A 33 1.89 -2.61 3.14
N CYS A 34 0.69 -2.83 3.65
CA CYS A 34 0.25 -2.13 4.88
C CYS A 34 -0.60 -2.96 5.86
N GLY A 35 -0.86 -4.21 5.58
CA GLY A 35 -1.60 -5.11 6.48
C GLY A 35 -3.11 -4.90 6.55
N LEU A 36 -3.68 -3.94 5.82
CA LEU A 36 -5.13 -3.80 5.71
C LEU A 36 -5.72 -4.90 4.82
N PRO A 37 -7.05 -5.15 4.89
CA PRO A 37 -7.69 -6.08 3.98
C PRO A 37 -7.40 -5.76 2.51
N ALA A 38 -7.02 -6.75 1.73
CA ALA A 38 -6.73 -6.61 0.32
C ALA A 38 -8.00 -6.85 -0.52
N GLY A 39 -8.37 -5.86 -1.32
CA GLY A 39 -9.48 -5.98 -2.29
C GLY A 39 -9.02 -5.96 -3.74
N THR A 40 -7.71 -5.80 -3.97
CA THR A 40 -7.10 -5.72 -5.31
C THR A 40 -5.81 -6.51 -5.36
N VAL A 41 -5.21 -6.55 -6.55
CA VAL A 41 -3.88 -7.12 -6.77
C VAL A 41 -3.03 -6.07 -7.48
N ASP A 42 -1.84 -5.84 -6.97
CA ASP A 42 -0.85 -4.98 -7.61
C ASP A 42 0.15 -5.81 -8.42
N HIS A 43 0.44 -5.37 -9.64
CA HIS A 43 1.39 -6.00 -10.55
C HIS A 43 2.73 -5.29 -10.50
N VAL A 44 3.80 -6.02 -10.26
CA VAL A 44 5.16 -5.51 -10.17
C VAL A 44 6.07 -6.27 -11.15
N PRO A 45 6.57 -5.66 -12.21
CA PRO A 45 6.36 -4.27 -12.63
C PRO A 45 4.90 -3.98 -13.08
N PRO A 46 4.48 -2.69 -13.08
CA PRO A 46 3.13 -2.31 -13.50
C PRO A 46 2.84 -2.76 -14.94
N LEU A 47 1.61 -3.23 -15.18
CA LEU A 47 1.19 -3.71 -16.51
C LEU A 47 1.38 -2.70 -17.63
N ASP A 48 1.15 -1.42 -17.35
CA ASP A 48 1.29 -0.35 -18.35
C ASP A 48 2.74 0.02 -18.68
N LYS A 49 3.68 -0.43 -17.87
CA LYS A 49 5.12 -0.25 -18.09
C LYS A 49 5.82 -1.50 -18.63
N ILE A 50 5.13 -2.62 -18.71
CA ILE A 50 5.75 -3.90 -19.05
C ILE A 50 6.36 -3.91 -20.45
N GLU A 51 5.72 -3.28 -21.43
CA GLU A 51 6.23 -3.24 -22.81
C GLU A 51 7.51 -2.44 -22.90
N ASP A 52 7.57 -1.28 -22.22
CA ASP A 52 8.77 -0.43 -22.17
C ASP A 52 9.92 -1.11 -21.43
N LEU A 53 9.64 -1.74 -20.31
CA LEU A 53 10.64 -2.44 -19.49
C LEU A 53 11.19 -3.68 -20.19
N LYS A 54 10.39 -4.42 -20.94
CA LYS A 54 10.86 -5.56 -21.75
C LYS A 54 11.86 -5.16 -22.82
N MET A 55 11.76 -3.97 -23.36
CA MET A 55 12.74 -3.45 -24.34
C MET A 55 14.09 -3.16 -23.69
N ILE A 56 14.12 -2.88 -22.39
CA ILE A 56 15.35 -2.53 -21.66
C ILE A 56 16.02 -3.76 -21.05
N SER A 57 15.24 -4.74 -20.57
CA SER A 57 15.77 -5.92 -19.89
C SER A 57 14.94 -7.17 -20.16
N ASN A 58 15.63 -8.29 -20.43
CA ASN A 58 15.01 -9.61 -20.58
C ASN A 58 14.89 -10.39 -19.26
N ASN A 59 15.51 -9.87 -18.17
CA ASN A 59 15.61 -10.55 -16.86
C ASN A 59 14.64 -9.99 -15.83
N LEU A 60 13.43 -9.63 -16.23
CA LEU A 60 12.41 -9.12 -15.32
C LEU A 60 11.74 -10.26 -14.55
N THR A 61 11.59 -10.05 -13.26
CA THR A 61 10.71 -10.86 -12.40
C THR A 61 9.33 -10.26 -12.39
N TYR A 62 8.33 -11.07 -12.66
CA TYR A 62 6.93 -10.65 -12.70
C TYR A 62 6.21 -11.17 -11.47
N THR A 63 5.90 -10.27 -10.55
CA THR A 63 5.25 -10.61 -9.28
C THR A 63 3.96 -9.82 -9.12
N LYS A 64 2.94 -10.43 -8.59
CA LYS A 64 1.73 -9.74 -8.14
C LYS A 64 1.51 -10.00 -6.66
N VAL A 65 1.04 -8.99 -5.95
CA VAL A 65 0.82 -9.04 -4.51
C VAL A 65 -0.60 -8.61 -4.17
N PRO A 66 -1.20 -9.19 -3.12
CA PRO A 66 -2.45 -8.66 -2.58
C PRO A 66 -2.27 -7.21 -2.14
N SER A 67 -3.18 -6.33 -2.51
CA SER A 67 -3.09 -4.92 -2.19
C SER A 67 -4.45 -4.33 -1.84
N CYS A 68 -4.48 -3.42 -0.86
CA CYS A 68 -5.66 -2.59 -0.67
C CYS A 68 -5.72 -1.52 -1.77
N LYS A 69 -6.91 -1.01 -2.01
CA LYS A 69 -7.14 0.01 -3.05
C LYS A 69 -6.26 1.24 -2.87
N GLU A 70 -6.09 1.70 -1.64
CA GLU A 70 -5.28 2.88 -1.35
C GLU A 70 -3.80 2.67 -1.70
N CYS A 71 -3.19 1.56 -1.25
CA CYS A 71 -1.80 1.26 -1.59
C CYS A 71 -1.59 1.09 -3.08
N ASN A 72 -2.52 0.42 -3.76
CA ASN A 72 -2.47 0.27 -5.21
C ASN A 72 -2.53 1.63 -5.94
N ASN A 73 -3.38 2.55 -5.46
CA ASN A 73 -3.46 3.91 -6.00
C ASN A 73 -2.20 4.74 -5.69
N LEU A 74 -1.65 4.63 -4.48
CA LEU A 74 -0.42 5.31 -4.09
C LEU A 74 0.82 4.82 -4.85
N ALA A 75 0.84 3.54 -5.20
CA ALA A 75 1.87 2.96 -6.04
C ALA A 75 1.86 3.58 -7.45
N GLY A 76 0.68 3.89 -7.96
CA GLY A 76 0.51 4.52 -9.27
C GLY A 76 1.15 3.70 -10.39
N THR A 77 1.75 4.41 -11.34
CA THR A 77 2.40 3.84 -12.53
C THR A 77 3.92 3.85 -12.44
N GLU A 78 4.47 3.99 -11.23
CA GLU A 78 5.91 3.92 -11.01
C GLU A 78 6.47 2.54 -11.43
N ALA A 79 7.56 2.58 -12.20
CA ALA A 79 8.13 1.40 -12.85
C ALA A 79 9.02 0.56 -11.93
N HIS A 80 8.59 0.34 -10.68
CA HIS A 80 9.32 -0.56 -9.78
C HIS A 80 9.27 -1.99 -10.29
N THR A 81 10.40 -2.68 -10.19
CA THR A 81 10.54 -4.09 -10.57
C THR A 81 10.69 -5.02 -9.36
N ASP A 82 10.86 -4.45 -8.18
CA ASP A 82 11.02 -5.17 -6.92
C ASP A 82 9.89 -4.81 -5.94
N ILE A 83 9.26 -5.82 -5.34
CA ILE A 83 8.12 -5.62 -4.44
C ILE A 83 8.49 -4.92 -3.13
N PHE A 84 9.71 -5.12 -2.63
CA PHE A 84 10.17 -4.51 -1.38
C PHE A 84 10.55 -3.05 -1.58
N ILE A 85 11.17 -2.72 -2.70
CA ILE A 85 11.43 -1.32 -3.10
C ILE A 85 10.10 -0.58 -3.27
N ARG A 86 9.13 -1.22 -3.92
CA ARG A 86 7.78 -0.67 -4.10
C ARG A 86 7.07 -0.48 -2.76
N GLN A 87 7.22 -1.40 -1.82
CA GLN A 87 6.68 -1.29 -0.46
C GLN A 87 7.24 -0.06 0.27
N LYS A 88 8.55 0.16 0.23
CA LYS A 88 9.18 1.36 0.82
C LYS A 88 8.63 2.64 0.21
N TYR A 89 8.52 2.69 -1.11
CA TYR A 89 7.94 3.82 -1.83
C TYR A 89 6.50 4.12 -1.38
N ILE A 90 5.65 3.10 -1.28
CA ILE A 90 4.26 3.24 -0.84
C ILE A 90 4.20 3.72 0.62
N LYS A 91 5.03 3.18 1.50
CA LYS A 91 5.11 3.63 2.91
C LYS A 91 5.50 5.11 3.02
N GLU A 92 6.43 5.59 2.20
CA GLU A 92 6.76 7.02 2.14
C GLU A 92 5.56 7.87 1.67
N LYS A 93 4.79 7.39 0.70
CA LYS A 93 3.55 8.04 0.27
C LYS A 93 2.50 8.09 1.39
N ILE A 94 2.36 7.00 2.16
CA ILE A 94 1.48 6.96 3.34
C ILE A 94 1.93 7.98 4.39
N ARG A 95 3.23 8.04 4.72
CA ARG A 95 3.78 9.04 5.65
C ARG A 95 3.44 10.46 5.23
N LYS A 96 3.65 10.80 3.97
CA LYS A 96 3.33 12.13 3.43
C LYS A 96 1.83 12.43 3.50
N LYS A 97 1.01 11.49 3.09
CA LYS A 97 -0.45 11.65 3.07
C LYS A 97 -1.04 11.89 4.47
N TYR A 98 -0.54 11.16 5.45
CA TYR A 98 -1.06 11.17 6.82
C TYR A 98 -0.18 11.93 7.82
N LYS A 99 0.71 12.78 7.32
CA LYS A 99 1.66 13.54 8.14
C LYS A 99 1.02 14.23 9.34
N LYS A 100 -0.10 14.93 9.15
CA LYS A 100 -0.80 15.65 10.22
C LYS A 100 -1.27 14.73 11.36
N TYR A 101 -1.62 13.49 11.06
CA TYR A 101 -2.02 12.51 12.08
C TYR A 101 -0.82 11.91 12.79
N ILE A 102 0.26 11.62 12.06
CA ILE A 102 1.50 11.08 12.64
C ILE A 102 2.11 12.08 13.62
N GLU A 103 2.11 13.37 13.28
CA GLU A 103 2.64 14.45 14.10
C GLU A 103 1.68 14.92 15.20
N PHE A 104 0.46 14.41 15.24
CA PHE A 104 -0.51 14.76 16.28
C PHE A 104 -0.06 14.24 17.63
N SER A 105 -0.13 15.09 18.66
CA SER A 105 0.28 14.75 20.02
C SER A 105 -0.61 13.68 20.61
N ASP A 106 -0.03 12.78 21.40
CA ASP A 106 -0.80 11.82 22.20
C ASP A 106 -1.43 12.53 23.40
N TRP A 107 -2.71 12.28 23.60
CA TRP A 107 -3.48 12.82 24.72
C TRP A 107 -3.78 11.71 25.71
N LYS A 108 -3.67 12.02 27.01
CA LYS A 108 -4.11 11.13 28.08
C LYS A 108 -5.63 11.20 28.24
N GLU A 109 -6.24 10.09 28.64
CA GLU A 109 -7.69 10.00 28.83
C GLU A 109 -8.21 11.07 29.82
N GLU A 110 -7.46 11.35 30.88
CA GLU A 110 -7.78 12.38 31.87
C GLU A 110 -7.80 13.79 31.27
N GLU A 111 -6.93 14.07 30.31
CA GLU A 111 -6.90 15.36 29.61
C GLU A 111 -8.10 15.49 28.66
N ILE A 112 -8.40 14.42 27.93
CA ILE A 112 -9.53 14.37 26.99
C ILE A 112 -10.86 14.57 27.73
N ASN A 113 -11.03 13.92 28.89
CA ASN A 113 -12.27 13.99 29.69
C ASN A 113 -12.57 15.38 30.25
N LYS A 114 -11.58 16.28 30.31
CA LYS A 114 -11.78 17.70 30.71
C LYS A 114 -12.32 18.58 29.58
N LEU A 115 -12.39 18.07 28.37
CA LEU A 115 -12.82 18.82 27.19
C LEU A 115 -14.32 18.69 26.94
N GLY A 116 -14.89 19.60 26.17
CA GLY A 116 -16.24 19.48 25.66
C GLY A 116 -16.40 18.29 24.71
N TYR A 117 -17.61 17.79 24.59
CA TYR A 117 -17.96 16.57 23.85
C TYR A 117 -17.41 16.54 22.40
N LEU A 118 -17.56 17.64 21.66
CA LEU A 118 -17.08 17.71 20.26
C LEU A 118 -15.57 17.58 20.17
N LEU A 119 -14.83 18.28 21.03
CA LEU A 119 -13.36 18.19 21.06
C LEU A 119 -12.89 16.81 21.50
N GLN A 120 -13.56 16.17 22.45
CA GLN A 120 -13.24 14.78 22.82
C GLN A 120 -13.36 13.86 21.62
N THR A 121 -14.46 13.97 20.86
CA THR A 121 -14.72 13.15 19.68
C THR A 121 -13.66 13.37 18.62
N ASP A 122 -13.31 14.61 18.30
CA ASP A 122 -12.31 14.96 17.31
C ASP A 122 -10.91 14.43 17.69
N ILE A 123 -10.50 14.60 18.93
CA ILE A 123 -9.20 14.12 19.42
C ILE A 123 -9.11 12.60 19.37
N ARG A 124 -10.15 11.89 19.80
CA ARG A 124 -10.19 10.43 19.73
C ARG A 124 -10.15 9.92 18.31
N GLU A 125 -10.83 10.58 17.39
CA GLU A 125 -10.77 10.25 15.96
C GLU A 125 -9.36 10.43 15.39
N PHE A 126 -8.72 11.57 15.65
CA PHE A 126 -7.34 11.82 15.23
C PHE A 126 -6.36 10.80 15.77
N MET A 127 -6.46 10.46 17.05
CA MET A 127 -5.61 9.44 17.67
C MET A 127 -5.84 8.06 17.07
N SER A 128 -7.09 7.70 16.80
CA SER A 128 -7.44 6.41 16.15
C SER A 128 -6.83 6.31 14.76
N ILE A 129 -6.91 7.37 13.96
CA ILE A 129 -6.29 7.42 12.64
C ILE A 129 -4.77 7.34 12.77
N LYS A 130 -4.17 8.07 13.72
CA LYS A 130 -2.73 8.00 13.99
C LYS A 130 -2.27 6.56 14.26
N TYR A 131 -2.93 5.87 15.17
CA TYR A 131 -2.56 4.49 15.52
C TYR A 131 -2.73 3.52 14.35
N LEU A 132 -3.80 3.67 13.58
CA LEU A 132 -3.99 2.89 12.36
C LEU A 132 -2.88 3.11 11.35
N VAL A 133 -2.50 4.36 11.11
CA VAL A 133 -1.42 4.70 10.18
C VAL A 133 -0.08 4.15 10.66
N MET A 134 0.24 4.30 11.94
CA MET A 134 1.47 3.76 12.54
C MET A 134 1.54 2.24 12.40
N SER A 135 0.44 1.54 12.63
CA SER A 135 0.32 0.09 12.42
C SER A 135 0.59 -0.29 10.96
N ARG A 136 0.05 0.46 10.01
CA ARG A 136 0.30 0.24 8.57
C ARG A 136 1.76 0.43 8.18
N LEU A 137 2.41 1.44 8.76
CA LEU A 137 3.82 1.74 8.49
C LEU A 137 4.77 0.68 9.07
N SER A 138 4.43 0.11 10.23
CA SER A 138 5.23 -0.94 10.88
C SER A 138 4.96 -2.35 10.34
N TYR A 139 3.92 -2.53 9.53
CA TYR A 139 3.57 -3.84 8.97
C TYR A 139 4.74 -4.43 8.17
N CYS A 140 5.09 -5.68 8.45
CA CYS A 140 6.21 -6.42 7.83
C CYS A 140 7.63 -5.87 8.12
N GLU A 141 7.81 -4.94 9.06
CA GLU A 141 9.17 -4.56 9.50
C GLU A 141 9.86 -5.65 10.32
N GLU A 142 9.11 -6.60 10.86
CA GLU A 142 9.64 -7.69 11.69
C GLU A 142 10.25 -8.84 10.87
N GLU A 143 9.92 -8.97 9.59
CA GLU A 143 10.43 -10.06 8.72
C GLU A 143 11.82 -9.79 8.12
N THR A 144 12.41 -8.63 8.37
CA THR A 144 13.73 -8.24 7.85
C THR A 144 14.86 -8.32 8.89
N LYS A 145 14.62 -9.04 9.97
CA LYS A 145 15.67 -9.31 10.97
C LYS A 145 16.21 -10.71 10.88
#